data_c69902de1e0d63eb400f551f070844d9
#
_entry.id   c69902de1e0d63eb400f551f070844d9
#
_cell.length_a   1.000
_cell.length_b   1.000
_cell.length_c   1.000
_cell.angle_alpha   90.00
_cell.angle_beta   90.00
_cell.angle_gamma   90.00
#
_symmetry.space_group_name_H-M   'P 1'
#
loop_
_entity.id
_entity.type
_entity.pdbx_description
1 polymer ?
#
loop_
_entity_poly.entity_id
_entity_poly.type
_entity_poly.pdbx_seq_one_letter_code
_entity_poly.pdbx_strand_id
1 'polypeptide(L)'
;MSSTSIVHSRSLTRRSALGIVALALVMPSVSAFAQPAAILVHKDPNCSCCSGWVRHLKDAGFAVTVEETTDLQPVRKRLGVPADLAACHTAEVDGYVLEGHVPAAAVRRLLEKRPTAIGLAVPGMPTGSPGMEGGTPKRYDVILFGKTGHQPFMHFIGAENVG
;
A
#
# COMPACT_ATOMS: atom_id res chain seq x y z
N MET A 1 20.49 -99.10 -5.46
CA MET A 1 19.35 -99.02 -4.53
C MET A 1 19.34 -97.57 -3.99
N SER A 2 18.58 -96.70 -4.65
CA SER A 2 18.55 -95.28 -4.33
C SER A 2 17.13 -94.77 -4.26
N SER A 3 16.67 -94.41 -3.09
CA SER A 3 15.36 -93.84 -2.90
C SER A 3 15.43 -92.31 -3.14
N THR A 4 14.59 -91.86 -4.08
CA THR A 4 14.48 -90.45 -4.38
C THR A 4 13.29 -89.88 -3.61
N SER A 5 13.56 -88.99 -2.68
CA SER A 5 12.54 -88.19 -1.89
C SER A 5 12.18 -86.91 -2.62
N ILE A 6 10.94 -86.82 -3.02
CA ILE A 6 10.36 -85.58 -3.64
C ILE A 6 9.94 -84.59 -2.51
N VAL A 7 10.58 -83.46 -2.44
CA VAL A 7 10.18 -82.36 -1.55
C VAL A 7 9.28 -81.40 -2.25
N HIS A 8 8.00 -81.37 -1.82
CA HIS A 8 7.04 -80.37 -2.29
C HIS A 8 7.27 -79.01 -1.63
N SER A 9 7.75 -78.06 -2.41
CA SER A 9 7.84 -76.65 -1.97
C SER A 9 6.50 -75.97 -2.13
N ARG A 10 5.85 -75.63 -1.02
CA ARG A 10 4.64 -74.80 -1.01
C ARG A 10 5.07 -73.33 -1.06
N SER A 11 4.84 -72.67 -2.18
CA SER A 11 4.99 -71.20 -2.30
C SER A 11 3.84 -70.48 -1.61
N LEU A 12 4.11 -69.82 -0.52
CA LEU A 12 3.17 -68.90 0.17
C LEU A 12 3.32 -67.52 -0.46
N THR A 13 2.39 -67.17 -1.35
CA THR A 13 2.24 -65.83 -1.85
C THR A 13 1.57 -64.95 -0.78
N ARG A 14 2.35 -64.19 -0.04
CA ARG A 14 1.85 -63.15 0.83
C ARG A 14 1.72 -61.83 0.02
N ARG A 15 0.53 -61.57 -0.51
CA ARG A 15 0.11 -60.25 -0.98
C ARG A 15 -0.24 -59.42 0.23
N SER A 16 0.75 -58.71 0.78
CA SER A 16 0.51 -57.65 1.75
C SER A 16 0.22 -56.37 0.99
N ALA A 17 -1.05 -56.04 0.86
CA ALA A 17 -1.48 -54.71 0.41
C ALA A 17 -1.28 -53.73 1.55
N LEU A 18 -0.18 -52.96 1.50
CA LEU A 18 0.02 -51.77 2.35
C LEU A 18 -0.83 -50.65 1.78
N GLY A 19 -2.01 -50.43 2.37
CA GLY A 19 -2.81 -49.25 2.14
C GLY A 19 -2.14 -48.04 2.81
N ILE A 20 -1.52 -47.16 2.02
CA ILE A 20 -1.05 -45.88 2.49
C ILE A 20 -2.27 -44.95 2.56
N VAL A 21 -2.81 -44.76 3.77
CA VAL A 21 -3.81 -43.70 4.05
C VAL A 21 -3.07 -42.38 4.06
N ALA A 22 -3.11 -41.64 2.94
CA ALA A 22 -2.63 -40.29 2.86
C ALA A 22 -3.59 -39.39 3.65
N LEU A 23 -3.25 -39.08 4.88
CA LEU A 23 -3.95 -38.09 5.71
C LEU A 23 -3.60 -36.70 5.16
N ALA A 24 -4.46 -36.15 4.30
CA ALA A 24 -4.34 -34.80 3.79
C ALA A 24 -4.54 -33.82 4.97
N LEU A 25 -3.46 -33.25 5.47
CA LEU A 25 -3.48 -32.14 6.42
C LEU A 25 -4.05 -30.91 5.70
N VAL A 26 -5.35 -30.68 5.86
CA VAL A 26 -5.99 -29.41 5.47
C VAL A 26 -5.51 -28.35 6.45
N MET A 27 -4.45 -27.62 6.08
CA MET A 27 -4.04 -26.45 6.83
C MET A 27 -5.05 -25.33 6.61
N PRO A 28 -5.66 -24.76 7.66
CA PRO A 28 -6.50 -23.60 7.51
C PRO A 28 -5.64 -22.45 6.96
N SER A 29 -6.02 -21.92 5.79
CA SER A 29 -5.41 -20.69 5.26
C SER A 29 -5.76 -19.56 6.22
N VAL A 30 -4.82 -19.17 7.07
CA VAL A 30 -4.95 -17.96 7.89
C VAL A 30 -4.88 -16.79 6.91
N SER A 31 -6.04 -16.18 6.61
CA SER A 31 -6.07 -14.90 5.90
C SER A 31 -5.31 -13.89 6.75
N ALA A 32 -4.10 -13.58 6.35
CA ALA A 32 -3.36 -12.47 6.93
C ALA A 32 -4.16 -11.20 6.65
N PHE A 33 -4.83 -10.65 7.66
CA PHE A 33 -5.38 -9.31 7.58
C PHE A 33 -4.21 -8.38 7.30
N ALA A 34 -4.15 -7.84 6.07
CA ALA A 34 -3.14 -6.85 5.72
C ALA A 34 -3.29 -5.68 6.69
N GLN A 35 -2.25 -5.40 7.46
CA GLN A 35 -2.20 -4.24 8.35
C GLN A 35 -2.45 -2.98 7.51
N PRO A 36 -3.29 -2.04 7.98
CA PRO A 36 -3.47 -0.79 7.27
C PRO A 36 -2.12 -0.10 7.08
N ALA A 37 -1.87 0.42 5.88
CA ALA A 37 -0.62 1.11 5.60
C ALA A 37 -0.44 2.28 6.56
N ALA A 38 0.72 2.32 7.21
CA ALA A 38 1.06 3.37 8.16
C ALA A 38 1.58 4.60 7.42
N ILE A 39 1.00 5.76 7.71
CA ILE A 39 1.38 7.06 7.12
C ILE A 39 1.93 7.95 8.22
N LEU A 40 3.16 8.44 8.06
CA LEU A 40 3.75 9.45 8.92
C LEU A 40 3.63 10.81 8.24
N VAL A 41 2.96 11.77 8.89
CA VAL A 41 2.66 13.10 8.35
C VAL A 41 3.46 14.17 9.11
N HIS A 42 4.25 14.96 8.38
CA HIS A 42 4.94 16.14 8.88
C HIS A 42 4.14 17.40 8.48
N LYS A 43 3.65 18.15 9.45
CA LYS A 43 2.82 19.34 9.22
C LYS A 43 3.03 20.43 10.26
N ASP A 44 2.70 21.68 9.90
CA ASP A 44 2.64 22.77 10.88
C ASP A 44 1.48 22.52 11.87
N PRO A 45 1.69 22.72 13.19
CA PRO A 45 0.66 22.53 14.22
C PRO A 45 -0.59 23.39 13.95
N ASN A 46 -0.44 24.58 13.38
CA ASN A 46 -1.54 25.52 13.11
C ASN A 46 -2.21 25.30 11.74
N CYS A 47 -1.76 24.32 10.93
CA CYS A 47 -2.34 24.04 9.63
C CYS A 47 -3.67 23.29 9.76
N SER A 48 -4.81 23.97 9.70
CA SER A 48 -6.14 23.39 9.83
C SER A 48 -6.51 22.49 8.64
N CYS A 49 -6.18 22.88 7.40
CA CYS A 49 -6.43 22.07 6.21
C CYS A 49 -5.61 20.77 6.22
N CYS A 50 -4.37 20.80 6.74
CA CYS A 50 -3.56 19.58 6.93
C CYS A 50 -4.24 18.63 7.92
N SER A 51 -4.84 19.15 9.00
CA SER A 51 -5.61 18.33 9.95
C SER A 51 -6.87 17.73 9.32
N GLY A 52 -7.52 18.47 8.39
CA GLY A 52 -8.61 17.98 7.56
C GLY A 52 -8.18 16.80 6.68
N TRP A 53 -7.02 16.91 6.02
CA TRP A 53 -6.47 15.85 5.20
C TRP A 53 -6.07 14.61 6.03
N VAL A 54 -5.48 14.79 7.20
CA VAL A 54 -5.17 13.68 8.13
C VAL A 54 -6.47 12.92 8.49
N ARG A 55 -7.54 13.64 8.78
CA ARG A 55 -8.86 13.03 9.06
C ARG A 55 -9.37 12.24 7.86
N HIS A 56 -9.33 12.80 6.65
CA HIS A 56 -9.69 12.10 5.41
C HIS A 56 -8.94 10.76 5.24
N LEU A 57 -7.65 10.71 5.52
CA LEU A 57 -6.88 9.46 5.44
C LEU A 57 -7.29 8.45 6.53
N LYS A 58 -7.53 8.92 7.76
CA LYS A 58 -8.01 8.05 8.87
C LYS A 58 -9.39 7.47 8.54
N ASP A 59 -10.31 8.29 8.03
CA ASP A 59 -11.66 7.86 7.62
C ASP A 59 -11.60 6.85 6.45
N ALA A 60 -10.60 6.97 5.60
CA ALA A 60 -10.29 6.00 4.57
C ALA A 60 -9.59 4.72 5.08
N GLY A 61 -9.34 4.58 6.39
CA GLY A 61 -8.78 3.37 7.01
C GLY A 61 -7.26 3.27 7.03
N PHE A 62 -6.52 4.36 6.78
CA PHE A 62 -5.08 4.39 6.97
C PHE A 62 -4.72 4.60 8.45
N ALA A 63 -3.62 3.97 8.88
CA ALA A 63 -3.02 4.25 10.18
C ALA A 63 -2.15 5.51 10.07
N VAL A 64 -2.59 6.64 10.68
CA VAL A 64 -1.90 7.93 10.51
C VAL A 64 -1.30 8.41 11.82
N THR A 65 0.01 8.65 11.81
CA THR A 65 0.78 9.34 12.87
C THR A 65 1.16 10.73 12.38
N VAL A 66 1.19 11.72 13.27
CA VAL A 66 1.53 13.10 12.95
C VAL A 66 2.75 13.53 13.76
N GLU A 67 3.73 14.10 13.07
CA GLU A 67 4.85 14.85 13.62
C GLU A 67 4.70 16.34 13.27
N GLU A 68 4.61 17.17 14.28
CA GLU A 68 4.45 18.61 14.08
C GLU A 68 5.81 19.29 13.92
N THR A 69 5.91 20.15 12.90
CA THR A 69 7.09 20.95 12.61
C THR A 69 6.68 22.26 11.94
N THR A 70 7.32 23.36 12.32
CA THR A 70 7.14 24.67 11.69
C THR A 70 8.06 24.88 10.48
N ASP A 71 9.03 23.97 10.26
CA ASP A 71 9.91 24.00 9.10
C ASP A 71 9.89 22.63 8.38
N LEU A 72 9.25 22.60 7.23
CA LEU A 72 9.15 21.41 6.36
C LEU A 72 10.32 21.30 5.37
N GLN A 73 11.17 22.31 5.22
CA GLN A 73 12.25 22.27 4.23
C GLN A 73 13.26 21.15 4.45
N PRO A 74 13.74 20.86 5.69
CA PRO A 74 14.62 19.72 5.94
C PRO A 74 13.97 18.38 5.58
N VAL A 75 12.67 18.23 5.89
CA VAL A 75 11.89 17.01 5.57
C VAL A 75 11.82 16.81 4.07
N ARG A 76 11.39 17.82 3.31
CA ARG A 76 11.30 17.78 1.84
C ARG A 76 12.63 17.49 1.18
N LYS A 77 13.70 18.14 1.63
CA LYS A 77 15.06 17.91 1.13
C LYS A 77 15.49 16.46 1.35
N ARG A 78 15.25 15.91 2.53
CA ARG A 78 15.57 14.52 2.87
C ARG A 78 14.77 13.54 1.98
N LEU A 79 13.51 13.83 1.72
CA LEU A 79 12.59 12.97 0.99
C LEU A 79 12.62 13.21 -0.53
N GLY A 80 13.38 14.19 -1.01
CA GLY A 80 13.51 14.45 -2.44
C GLY A 80 12.28 15.07 -3.09
N VAL A 81 11.50 15.86 -2.33
CA VAL A 81 10.35 16.61 -2.88
C VAL A 81 10.86 17.78 -3.73
N PRO A 82 10.49 17.87 -5.01
CA PRO A 82 10.82 19.01 -5.86
C PRO A 82 10.20 20.31 -5.34
N ALA A 83 10.92 21.43 -5.45
CA ALA A 83 10.45 22.71 -4.91
C ALA A 83 9.16 23.23 -5.57
N ASP A 84 8.97 22.94 -6.85
CA ASP A 84 7.78 23.29 -7.63
C ASP A 84 6.53 22.47 -7.26
N LEU A 85 6.71 21.33 -6.58
CA LEU A 85 5.63 20.48 -6.09
C LEU A 85 5.34 20.68 -4.58
N ALA A 86 6.13 21.50 -3.89
CA ALA A 86 5.99 21.74 -2.46
C ALA A 86 4.62 22.31 -2.10
N ALA A 87 3.99 21.74 -1.08
CA ALA A 87 2.65 22.12 -0.59
C ALA A 87 2.68 22.38 0.94
N CYS A 88 1.55 22.20 1.65
CA CYS A 88 1.45 22.58 3.07
C CYS A 88 1.87 21.50 4.05
N HIS A 89 2.04 20.25 3.61
CA HIS A 89 2.54 19.14 4.44
C HIS A 89 3.20 18.09 3.56
N THR A 90 4.05 17.27 4.20
CA THR A 90 4.75 16.15 3.57
C THR A 90 4.48 14.89 4.39
N ALA A 91 4.25 13.75 3.74
CA ALA A 91 4.05 12.48 4.44
C ALA A 91 4.84 11.34 3.79
N GLU A 92 5.06 10.28 4.57
CA GLU A 92 5.76 9.07 4.16
C GLU A 92 4.81 7.87 4.30
N VAL A 93 4.76 7.01 3.29
CA VAL A 93 3.98 5.78 3.31
C VAL A 93 4.69 4.70 2.52
N ASP A 94 5.07 3.61 3.19
CA ASP A 94 5.61 2.40 2.56
C ASP A 94 6.72 2.67 1.49
N GLY A 95 7.62 3.60 1.81
CA GLY A 95 8.74 4.03 0.96
C GLY A 95 8.40 5.12 -0.06
N TYR A 96 7.16 5.58 -0.14
CA TYR A 96 6.72 6.70 -0.97
C TYR A 96 6.52 7.97 -0.16
N VAL A 97 6.57 9.09 -0.86
CA VAL A 97 6.29 10.44 -0.34
C VAL A 97 4.93 10.92 -0.83
N LEU A 98 4.18 11.55 0.04
CA LEU A 98 2.94 12.26 -0.31
C LEU A 98 3.13 13.75 0.03
N GLU A 99 2.99 14.62 -0.96
CA GLU A 99 3.11 16.07 -0.78
C GLU A 99 1.77 16.75 -1.01
N GLY A 100 1.27 17.47 -0.01
CA GLY A 100 -0.02 18.15 -0.06
C GLY A 100 -1.23 17.22 -0.02
N HIS A 101 -2.36 17.70 -0.51
CA HIS A 101 -3.69 17.12 -0.32
C HIS A 101 -4.00 15.92 -1.24
N VAL A 102 -3.11 14.91 -1.27
CA VAL A 102 -3.28 13.70 -2.09
C VAL A 102 -4.48 12.89 -1.60
N PRO A 103 -5.50 12.64 -2.46
CA PRO A 103 -6.68 11.86 -2.05
C PRO A 103 -6.34 10.41 -1.69
N ALA A 104 -7.04 9.85 -0.72
CA ALA A 104 -6.87 8.46 -0.27
C ALA A 104 -6.97 7.44 -1.41
N ALA A 105 -7.81 7.68 -2.42
CA ALA A 105 -7.92 6.84 -3.61
C ALA A 105 -6.61 6.80 -4.42
N ALA A 106 -5.93 7.95 -4.54
CA ALA A 106 -4.63 8.00 -5.22
C ALA A 106 -3.54 7.29 -4.40
N VAL A 107 -3.56 7.43 -3.06
CA VAL A 107 -2.64 6.70 -2.18
C VAL A 107 -2.83 5.18 -2.33
N ARG A 108 -4.06 4.68 -2.32
CA ARG A 108 -4.35 3.24 -2.55
C ARG A 108 -3.81 2.78 -3.89
N ARG A 109 -4.09 3.52 -4.97
CA ARG A 109 -3.61 3.18 -6.32
C ARG A 109 -2.08 3.17 -6.40
N LEU A 110 -1.40 4.10 -5.72
CA LEU A 110 0.06 4.11 -5.62
C LEU A 110 0.58 2.83 -4.96
N LEU A 111 0.01 2.45 -3.82
CA LEU A 111 0.40 1.26 -3.06
C LEU A 111 0.08 -0.04 -3.79
N GLU A 112 -0.97 -0.08 -4.58
CA GLU A 112 -1.34 -1.24 -5.43
C GLU A 112 -0.41 -1.37 -6.64
N LYS A 113 -0.14 -0.26 -7.35
CA LYS A 113 0.64 -0.27 -8.60
C LYS A 113 2.14 -0.32 -8.38
N ARG A 114 2.63 0.17 -7.23
CA ARG A 114 4.05 0.18 -6.86
C ARG A 114 4.97 0.71 -7.96
N PRO A 115 4.65 1.85 -8.62
CA PRO A 115 5.50 2.38 -9.69
C PRO A 115 6.87 2.79 -9.16
N THR A 116 7.89 2.78 -10.04
CA THR A 116 9.21 3.32 -9.71
C THR A 116 9.12 4.85 -9.68
N ALA A 117 8.92 5.43 -8.50
CA ALA A 117 8.78 6.87 -8.27
C ALA A 117 9.24 7.23 -6.85
N ILE A 118 9.37 8.51 -6.56
CA ILE A 118 9.56 9.03 -5.20
C ILE A 118 8.19 9.12 -4.50
N GLY A 119 7.15 9.61 -5.19
CA GLY A 119 5.85 9.75 -4.57
C GLY A 119 4.79 10.45 -5.41
N LEU A 120 3.75 10.94 -4.72
CA LEU A 120 2.64 11.71 -5.28
C LEU A 120 2.61 13.13 -4.70
N ALA A 121 2.20 14.09 -5.52
CA ALA A 121 1.99 15.46 -5.09
C ALA A 121 0.67 16.03 -5.59
N VAL A 122 0.06 16.92 -4.79
CA VAL A 122 -1.01 17.84 -5.18
C VAL A 122 -0.55 19.25 -4.88
N PRO A 123 0.09 19.93 -5.83
CA PRO A 123 0.57 21.29 -5.63
C PRO A 123 -0.59 22.30 -5.54
N GLY A 124 -0.39 23.39 -4.82
CA GLY A 124 -1.26 24.57 -4.85
C GLY A 124 -2.59 24.47 -4.10
N MET A 125 -2.84 23.47 -3.26
CA MET A 125 -4.03 23.34 -2.41
C MET A 125 -5.36 23.63 -3.14
N PRO A 126 -5.74 22.84 -4.16
CA PRO A 126 -6.94 23.11 -4.97
C PRO A 126 -8.22 23.01 -4.12
N THR A 127 -9.14 23.95 -4.33
CA THR A 127 -10.43 23.99 -3.64
C THR A 127 -11.19 22.68 -3.86
N GLY A 128 -11.69 22.08 -2.78
CA GLY A 128 -12.42 20.82 -2.78
C GLY A 128 -11.54 19.59 -2.68
N SER A 129 -10.18 19.70 -2.77
CA SER A 129 -9.32 18.58 -2.39
C SER A 129 -9.50 18.22 -0.91
N PRO A 130 -9.23 16.96 -0.49
CA PRO A 130 -9.43 16.55 0.90
C PRO A 130 -8.73 17.46 1.90
N GLY A 131 -9.46 18.03 2.86
CA GLY A 131 -8.99 19.06 3.80
C GLY A 131 -9.13 20.50 3.30
N MET A 132 -9.54 20.70 2.04
CA MET A 132 -9.83 22.00 1.41
C MET A 132 -11.30 22.12 0.99
N GLU A 133 -12.17 21.48 1.76
CA GLU A 133 -13.63 21.55 1.56
C GLU A 133 -14.12 22.98 1.80
N GLY A 134 -15.16 23.34 1.06
CA GLY A 134 -15.73 24.68 1.07
C GLY A 134 -15.48 25.44 -0.23
N GLY A 135 -16.53 25.91 -0.85
CA GLY A 135 -16.54 26.51 -2.18
C GLY A 135 -16.71 25.51 -3.31
N THR A 136 -16.66 26.02 -4.55
CA THR A 136 -16.85 25.20 -5.76
C THR A 136 -15.60 24.33 -6.00
N PRO A 137 -15.72 22.99 -6.02
CA PRO A 137 -14.60 22.12 -6.27
C PRO A 137 -13.96 22.38 -7.63
N LYS A 138 -12.63 22.43 -7.65
CA LYS A 138 -11.84 22.59 -8.87
C LYS A 138 -11.30 21.24 -9.34
N ARG A 139 -11.08 21.13 -10.66
CA ARG A 139 -10.31 20.03 -11.24
C ARG A 139 -8.82 20.22 -10.93
N TYR A 140 -8.15 19.12 -10.58
CA TYR A 140 -6.70 19.10 -10.34
C TYR A 140 -6.11 17.73 -10.64
N ASP A 141 -4.81 17.72 -10.82
CA ASP A 141 -4.05 16.51 -11.07
C ASP A 141 -3.31 16.08 -9.80
N VAL A 142 -3.31 14.79 -9.54
CA VAL A 142 -2.34 14.14 -8.67
C VAL A 142 -1.13 13.80 -9.52
N ILE A 143 0.03 14.30 -9.14
CA ILE A 143 1.27 14.18 -9.89
C ILE A 143 2.12 13.06 -9.31
N LEU A 144 2.52 12.10 -10.15
CA LEU A 144 3.57 11.14 -9.83
C LEU A 144 4.92 11.79 -10.09
N PHE A 145 5.81 11.82 -9.11
CA PHE A 145 7.13 12.42 -9.25
C PHE A 145 8.26 11.45 -8.90
N GLY A 146 9.39 11.61 -9.55
CA GLY A 146 10.56 10.77 -9.41
C GLY A 146 11.85 11.49 -9.82
N LYS A 147 12.97 10.78 -9.86
CA LYS A 147 14.28 11.34 -10.21
C LYS A 147 14.37 11.88 -11.66
N THR A 148 13.53 11.39 -12.53
CA THR A 148 13.54 11.71 -13.97
C THR A 148 12.48 12.75 -14.37
N GLY A 149 11.76 13.32 -13.41
CA GLY A 149 10.71 14.30 -13.62
C GLY A 149 9.37 13.91 -12.99
N HIS A 150 8.30 14.52 -13.46
CA HIS A 150 6.97 14.28 -12.94
C HIS A 150 5.92 14.23 -14.07
N GLN A 151 4.80 13.54 -13.82
CA GLN A 151 3.70 13.36 -14.76
C GLN A 151 2.35 13.20 -14.04
N PRO A 152 1.22 13.48 -14.71
CA PRO A 152 -0.09 13.18 -14.15
C PRO A 152 -0.25 11.69 -13.83
N PHE A 153 -0.86 11.39 -12.68
CA PHE A 153 -1.14 10.03 -12.21
C PHE A 153 -2.63 9.73 -12.14
N MET A 154 -3.40 10.68 -11.65
CA MET A 154 -4.86 10.64 -11.57
C MET A 154 -5.43 12.05 -11.63
N HIS A 155 -6.69 12.18 -12.07
CA HIS A 155 -7.40 13.44 -12.14
C HIS A 155 -8.59 13.46 -11.17
N PHE A 156 -8.80 14.58 -10.50
CA PHE A 156 -9.85 14.74 -9.51
C PHE A 156 -10.65 16.03 -9.69
N ILE A 157 -11.91 15.99 -9.24
CA ILE A 157 -12.73 17.18 -8.94
C ILE A 157 -13.17 17.00 -7.48
N GLY A 158 -12.69 17.88 -6.59
CA GLY A 158 -12.88 17.66 -5.17
C GLY A 158 -12.18 16.36 -4.70
N ALA A 159 -12.91 15.46 -4.06
CA ALA A 159 -12.42 14.13 -3.68
C ALA A 159 -12.77 13.03 -4.70
N GLU A 160 -13.49 13.36 -5.78
CA GLU A 160 -13.95 12.41 -6.80
C GLU A 160 -12.90 12.22 -7.90
N ASN A 161 -12.55 10.96 -8.20
CA ASN A 161 -11.68 10.61 -9.32
C ASN A 161 -12.45 10.74 -10.64
N VAL A 162 -11.90 11.48 -11.61
CA VAL A 162 -12.53 11.77 -12.91
C VAL A 162 -11.71 11.30 -14.12
N GLY A 163 -10.72 10.41 -13.87
CA GLY A 163 -9.92 9.82 -14.95
C GLY A 163 -8.51 9.43 -14.57
#